data_f45e0dca9c209663b3939c6054ce1858
#
_entry.id   f45e0dca9c209663b3939c6054ce1858
#
_cell.length_a   1.000
_cell.length_b   1.000
_cell.length_c   1.000
_cell.angle_alpha   90.00
_cell.angle_beta   90.00
_cell.angle_gamma   90.00
#
_symmetry.space_group_name_H-M   'P 1'
#
loop_
_entity.id
_entity.type
_entity.pdbx_description
1 polymer ?
#
loop_
_entity_poly.entity_id
_entity_poly.type
_entity_poly.pdbx_seq_one_letter_code
_entity_poly.pdbx_strand_id
1 'polypeptide(L)'
;LAEDQGSKLSNLEMCALVGAVLGAGSDTAVDLHSYLIKTLLQHPDQLQALKDDESLVQGAISETLRYESSGKTGLARYASEDININGFDVKKGQMVQLITSTAGMDPKMYNNPGEFDIKRDHDKSISFGQGPHYCIGVTLVRSQTEVMLKELFKRFPNISLGNEIVYDYNHHNARRMDVMTVNTNL
;
A
#
# COMPACT_ATOMS: atom_id res chain seq x y z
N LEU A 1 9.48 -28.28 -1.47
CA LEU A 1 8.67 -28.57 -2.63
C LEU A 1 7.22 -28.60 -2.18
N ALA A 2 6.42 -27.64 -2.63
CA ALA A 2 4.98 -27.67 -2.38
C ALA A 2 4.38 -28.79 -3.24
N GLU A 3 3.99 -29.88 -2.61
CA GLU A 3 3.18 -30.93 -3.23
C GLU A 3 1.73 -30.68 -2.79
N ASP A 4 0.90 -30.19 -3.73
CA ASP A 4 -0.53 -30.16 -3.49
C ASP A 4 -1.16 -31.32 -4.24
N GLN A 5 -1.69 -32.31 -3.50
CA GLN A 5 -2.53 -33.42 -3.96
C GLN A 5 -2.10 -34.10 -5.29
N GLY A 6 -0.78 -34.23 -5.47
CA GLY A 6 -0.21 -34.93 -6.65
C GLY A 6 0.04 -34.07 -7.88
N SER A 7 -0.27 -32.79 -7.87
CA SER A 7 0.15 -31.86 -8.94
C SER A 7 1.48 -31.21 -8.56
N LYS A 8 2.49 -31.40 -9.39
CA LYS A 8 3.80 -30.74 -9.23
C LYS A 8 3.87 -29.55 -10.19
N LEU A 9 4.31 -28.39 -9.65
CA LEU A 9 4.67 -27.28 -10.50
C LEU A 9 5.84 -27.68 -11.40
N SER A 10 5.76 -27.36 -12.67
CA SER A 10 6.91 -27.42 -13.56
C SER A 10 7.98 -26.42 -13.14
N ASN A 11 9.22 -26.62 -13.58
CA ASN A 11 10.30 -25.68 -13.30
C ASN A 11 9.98 -24.26 -13.79
N LEU A 12 9.27 -24.12 -14.91
CA LEU A 12 8.87 -22.83 -15.46
C LEU A 12 7.82 -22.15 -14.57
N GLU A 13 6.81 -22.89 -14.14
CA GLU A 13 5.78 -22.37 -13.21
C GLU A 13 6.39 -21.97 -11.87
N MET A 14 7.33 -22.74 -11.36
CA MET A 14 8.05 -22.40 -10.14
C MET A 14 8.87 -21.12 -10.30
N CYS A 15 9.64 -20.99 -11.38
CA CYS A 15 10.40 -19.76 -11.66
C CYS A 15 9.49 -18.55 -11.81
N ALA A 16 8.35 -18.70 -12.52
CA ALA A 16 7.37 -17.64 -12.68
C ALA A 16 6.75 -17.22 -11.34
N LEU A 17 6.40 -18.19 -10.48
CA LEU A 17 5.85 -17.93 -9.15
C LEU A 17 6.85 -17.20 -8.24
N VAL A 18 8.10 -17.68 -8.20
CA VAL A 18 9.17 -17.03 -7.42
C VAL A 18 9.41 -15.60 -7.90
N GLY A 19 9.51 -15.41 -9.22
CA GLY A 19 9.66 -14.08 -9.81
C GLY A 19 8.50 -13.14 -9.48
N ALA A 20 7.26 -13.65 -9.55
CA ALA A 20 6.07 -12.87 -9.19
C ALA A 20 6.05 -12.47 -7.72
N VAL A 21 6.38 -13.38 -6.80
CA VAL A 21 6.43 -13.10 -5.35
C VAL A 21 7.53 -12.10 -5.02
N LEU A 22 8.72 -12.26 -5.59
CA LEU A 22 9.82 -11.31 -5.39
C LEU A 22 9.47 -9.92 -5.92
N GLY A 23 8.94 -9.82 -7.14
CA GLY A 23 8.55 -8.55 -7.73
C GLY A 23 7.42 -7.86 -6.96
N ALA A 24 6.40 -8.62 -6.57
CA ALA A 24 5.28 -8.07 -5.81
C ALA A 24 5.68 -7.60 -4.39
N GLY A 25 6.66 -8.27 -3.78
CA GLY A 25 7.03 -8.00 -2.37
C GLY A 25 8.13 -6.96 -2.19
N SER A 26 8.92 -6.64 -3.24
CA SER A 26 10.03 -5.69 -3.10
C SER A 26 9.57 -4.24 -3.22
N ASP A 27 9.09 -3.83 -4.37
CA ASP A 27 8.80 -2.43 -4.68
C ASP A 27 7.65 -1.86 -3.85
N THR A 28 6.57 -2.63 -3.70
CA THR A 28 5.38 -2.17 -2.98
C THR A 28 5.62 -1.97 -1.48
N ALA A 29 6.49 -2.78 -0.87
CA ALA A 29 6.88 -2.62 0.53
C ALA A 29 7.75 -1.37 0.72
N VAL A 30 8.70 -1.13 -0.18
CA VAL A 30 9.54 0.09 -0.17
C VAL A 30 8.67 1.34 -0.30
N ASP A 31 7.72 1.34 -1.24
CA ASP A 31 6.79 2.46 -1.41
C ASP A 31 5.98 2.71 -0.13
N LEU A 32 5.39 1.66 0.46
CA LEU A 32 4.63 1.80 1.71
C LEU A 32 5.49 2.39 2.83
N HIS A 33 6.69 1.86 3.06
CA HIS A 33 7.57 2.33 4.13
C HIS A 33 7.98 3.79 3.92
N SER A 34 8.33 4.16 2.69
CA SER A 34 8.74 5.52 2.34
C SER A 34 7.60 6.51 2.55
N TYR A 35 6.38 6.19 2.06
CA TYR A 35 5.22 7.04 2.23
C TYR A 35 4.77 7.13 3.69
N LEU A 36 4.83 6.04 4.45
CA LEU A 36 4.46 6.02 5.86
C LEU A 36 5.39 6.91 6.69
N ILE A 37 6.71 6.77 6.53
CA ILE A 37 7.69 7.61 7.22
C ILE A 37 7.48 9.08 6.85
N LYS A 38 7.39 9.39 5.55
CA LYS A 38 7.14 10.75 5.07
C LYS A 38 5.89 11.34 5.71
N THR A 39 4.78 10.63 5.63
CA THR A 39 3.48 11.15 6.07
C THR A 39 3.44 11.34 7.58
N LEU A 40 3.98 10.41 8.36
CA LEU A 40 4.10 10.58 9.81
C LEU A 40 4.97 11.79 10.18
N LEU A 41 6.09 12.00 9.49
CA LEU A 41 6.95 13.16 9.73
C LEU A 41 6.32 14.48 9.29
N GLN A 42 5.36 14.47 8.37
CA GLN A 42 4.55 15.64 7.97
C GLN A 42 3.37 15.92 8.92
N HIS A 43 2.98 14.93 9.75
CA HIS A 43 1.88 15.04 10.71
C HIS A 43 2.38 14.72 12.13
N PRO A 44 3.07 15.69 12.79
CA PRO A 44 3.75 15.44 14.06
C PRO A 44 2.80 15.06 15.21
N ASP A 45 1.55 15.48 15.16
CA ASP A 45 0.49 15.09 16.10
C ASP A 45 0.14 13.59 15.97
N GLN A 46 0.05 13.08 14.74
CA GLN A 46 -0.20 11.67 14.45
C GLN A 46 1.02 10.81 14.81
N LEU A 47 2.22 11.32 14.53
CA LEU A 47 3.47 10.66 14.92
C LEU A 47 3.58 10.55 16.45
N GLN A 48 3.22 11.62 17.19
CA GLN A 48 3.24 11.59 18.64
C GLN A 48 2.21 10.60 19.19
N ALA A 49 0.99 10.59 18.64
CA ALA A 49 -0.03 9.61 19.02
C ALA A 49 0.44 8.17 18.82
N LEU A 50 1.16 7.89 17.70
CA LEU A 50 1.74 6.58 17.43
C LEU A 50 2.86 6.20 18.41
N LYS A 51 3.69 7.17 18.82
CA LYS A 51 4.75 6.96 19.84
C LYS A 51 4.18 6.69 21.23
N ASP A 52 3.05 7.31 21.55
CA ASP A 52 2.37 7.16 22.84
C ASP A 52 1.58 5.84 22.91
N ASP A 53 1.12 5.32 21.76
CA ASP A 53 0.34 4.10 21.66
C ASP A 53 0.77 3.28 20.43
N GLU A 54 1.66 2.31 20.65
CA GLU A 54 2.16 1.40 19.58
C GLU A 54 1.03 0.58 18.94
N SER A 55 -0.14 0.42 19.56
CA SER A 55 -1.27 -0.32 18.96
C SER A 55 -1.83 0.36 17.71
N LEU A 56 -1.57 1.66 17.52
CA LEU A 56 -2.00 2.44 16.37
C LEU A 56 -1.20 2.15 15.08
N VAL A 57 -0.14 1.33 15.13
CA VAL A 57 0.70 0.99 13.97
C VAL A 57 -0.15 0.42 12.82
N GLN A 58 -1.09 -0.46 13.10
CA GLN A 58 -1.92 -1.06 12.06
C GLN A 58 -2.85 -0.04 11.39
N GLY A 59 -3.36 0.91 12.17
CA GLY A 59 -4.12 2.06 11.67
C GLY A 59 -3.25 2.97 10.79
N ALA A 60 -2.03 3.30 11.25
CA ALA A 60 -1.09 4.13 10.49
C ALA A 60 -0.74 3.50 9.12
N ILE A 61 -0.52 2.18 9.06
CA ILE A 61 -0.29 1.46 7.81
C ILE A 61 -1.49 1.60 6.88
N SER A 62 -2.69 1.31 7.39
CA SER A 62 -3.92 1.32 6.59
C SER A 62 -4.27 2.73 6.11
N GLU A 63 -4.08 3.73 6.96
CA GLU A 63 -4.33 5.13 6.62
C GLU A 63 -3.32 5.65 5.60
N THR A 64 -2.05 5.26 5.71
CA THR A 64 -1.05 5.63 4.69
C THR A 64 -1.41 5.06 3.33
N LEU A 65 -1.80 3.80 3.25
CA LEU A 65 -2.22 3.17 1.99
C LEU A 65 -3.47 3.81 1.39
N ARG A 66 -4.37 4.33 2.22
CA ARG A 66 -5.55 5.09 1.79
C ARG A 66 -5.16 6.49 1.30
N TYR A 67 -4.41 7.22 2.11
CA TYR A 67 -4.11 8.65 1.94
C TYR A 67 -3.04 8.91 0.88
N GLU A 68 -1.97 8.10 0.90
CA GLU A 68 -0.79 8.23 0.02
C GLU A 68 -0.59 6.96 -0.83
N SER A 69 -1.63 6.53 -1.53
CA SER A 69 -1.49 5.36 -2.42
C SER A 69 -0.43 5.62 -3.50
N SER A 70 0.57 4.74 -3.59
CA SER A 70 1.58 4.80 -4.65
C SER A 70 1.03 4.37 -6.02
N GLY A 71 -0.03 3.55 -6.04
CA GLY A 71 -0.59 3.01 -7.28
C GLY A 71 -1.25 4.07 -8.15
N LYS A 72 -0.73 4.27 -9.37
CA LYS A 72 -1.27 5.24 -10.35
C LYS A 72 -2.37 4.64 -11.20
N THR A 73 -2.15 3.44 -11.72
CA THR A 73 -2.98 2.86 -12.78
C THR A 73 -4.10 1.98 -12.25
N GLY A 74 -4.02 1.54 -10.99
CA GLY A 74 -4.99 0.62 -10.40
C GLY A 74 -4.90 -0.80 -10.97
N LEU A 75 -5.99 -1.56 -10.85
CA LEU A 75 -6.06 -2.97 -11.19
C LEU A 75 -6.94 -3.19 -12.42
N ALA A 76 -6.40 -3.78 -13.48
CA ALA A 76 -7.17 -4.14 -14.67
C ALA A 76 -8.02 -5.39 -14.40
N ARG A 77 -9.27 -5.35 -14.87
CA ARG A 77 -10.20 -6.48 -14.93
C ARG A 77 -10.82 -6.52 -16.32
N TYR A 78 -11.20 -7.72 -16.75
CA TYR A 78 -11.91 -7.91 -18.01
C TYR A 78 -13.29 -8.49 -17.72
N ALA A 79 -14.32 -7.88 -18.31
CA ALA A 79 -15.69 -8.35 -18.14
C ALA A 79 -15.84 -9.78 -18.73
N SER A 80 -16.28 -10.73 -17.90
CA SER A 80 -16.55 -12.11 -18.31
C SER A 80 -17.86 -12.26 -19.09
N GLU A 81 -18.76 -11.30 -18.93
CA GLU A 81 -20.07 -11.18 -19.58
C GLU A 81 -20.43 -9.70 -19.75
N ASP A 82 -21.53 -9.41 -20.44
CA ASP A 82 -22.07 -8.04 -20.50
C ASP A 82 -22.60 -7.64 -19.12
N ILE A 83 -22.12 -6.52 -18.60
CA ILE A 83 -22.52 -5.99 -17.28
C ILE A 83 -22.86 -4.51 -17.35
N ASN A 84 -23.69 -4.03 -16.45
CA ASN A 84 -23.94 -2.60 -16.26
C ASN A 84 -23.33 -2.14 -14.93
N ILE A 85 -22.44 -1.15 -14.99
CA ILE A 85 -21.78 -0.57 -13.81
C ILE A 85 -22.27 0.88 -13.68
N ASN A 86 -23.15 1.14 -12.72
CA ASN A 86 -23.69 2.49 -12.43
C ASN A 86 -24.21 3.23 -13.67
N GLY A 87 -24.91 2.54 -14.56
CA GLY A 87 -25.50 3.10 -15.78
C GLY A 87 -24.60 3.02 -17.01
N PHE A 88 -23.37 2.53 -16.90
CA PHE A 88 -22.47 2.29 -18.02
C PHE A 88 -22.48 0.82 -18.43
N ASP A 89 -22.80 0.57 -19.70
CA ASP A 89 -22.75 -0.78 -20.27
C ASP A 89 -21.31 -1.15 -20.60
N VAL A 90 -20.84 -2.24 -20.02
CA VAL A 90 -19.54 -2.84 -20.28
C VAL A 90 -19.75 -4.18 -20.96
N LYS A 91 -19.22 -4.33 -22.16
CA LYS A 91 -19.36 -5.56 -22.94
C LYS A 91 -18.33 -6.61 -22.52
N LYS A 92 -18.70 -7.87 -22.69
CA LYS A 92 -17.79 -9.00 -22.48
C LYS A 92 -16.45 -8.76 -23.20
N GLY A 93 -15.34 -8.96 -22.48
CA GLY A 93 -13.98 -8.76 -22.96
C GLY A 93 -13.48 -7.33 -22.88
N GLN A 94 -14.31 -6.34 -22.55
CA GLN A 94 -13.83 -4.98 -22.29
C GLN A 94 -13.07 -4.89 -20.96
N MET A 95 -12.06 -4.06 -20.96
CA MET A 95 -11.25 -3.79 -19.76
C MET A 95 -11.92 -2.73 -18.88
N VAL A 96 -11.97 -3.02 -17.58
CA VAL A 96 -12.34 -2.08 -16.52
C VAL A 96 -11.12 -1.84 -15.64
N GLN A 97 -10.72 -0.58 -15.49
CA GLN A 97 -9.60 -0.19 -14.65
C GLN A 97 -10.11 0.23 -13.27
N LEU A 98 -9.72 -0.50 -12.22
CA LEU A 98 -10.09 -0.23 -10.84
C LEU A 98 -9.03 0.68 -10.20
N ILE A 99 -9.31 1.97 -10.12
CA ILE A 99 -8.38 2.94 -9.54
C ILE A 99 -8.51 2.95 -8.01
N THR A 100 -7.80 2.08 -7.34
CA THR A 100 -7.89 1.89 -5.88
C THR A 100 -7.46 3.13 -5.09
N SER A 101 -6.54 3.92 -5.62
CA SER A 101 -6.09 5.18 -5.00
C SER A 101 -7.21 6.22 -4.88
N THR A 102 -8.11 6.30 -5.87
CA THR A 102 -9.25 7.23 -5.80
C THR A 102 -10.35 6.74 -4.86
N ALA A 103 -10.50 5.43 -4.71
CA ALA A 103 -11.47 4.86 -3.78
C ALA A 103 -11.17 5.23 -2.31
N GLY A 104 -9.89 5.37 -1.96
CA GLY A 104 -9.46 5.86 -0.64
C GLY A 104 -9.83 7.32 -0.36
N MET A 105 -10.15 8.10 -1.40
CA MET A 105 -10.52 9.51 -1.30
C MET A 105 -12.01 9.77 -1.53
N ASP A 106 -12.84 8.73 -1.62
CA ASP A 106 -14.29 8.87 -1.84
C ASP A 106 -14.99 9.39 -0.58
N PRO A 107 -15.59 10.59 -0.62
CA PRO A 107 -16.30 11.18 0.53
C PRO A 107 -17.58 10.42 0.91
N LYS A 108 -18.07 9.52 0.05
CA LYS A 108 -19.18 8.63 0.39
C LYS A 108 -18.75 7.46 1.28
N MET A 109 -17.47 7.14 1.28
CA MET A 109 -16.88 6.04 2.04
C MET A 109 -16.13 6.52 3.28
N TYR A 110 -15.51 7.68 3.21
CA TYR A 110 -14.65 8.22 4.27
C TYR A 110 -15.04 9.66 4.61
N ASN A 111 -15.25 9.94 5.89
CA ASN A 111 -15.42 11.32 6.36
C ASN A 111 -14.08 12.04 6.26
N ASN A 112 -14.08 13.29 5.75
CA ASN A 112 -12.88 14.09 5.57
C ASN A 112 -11.72 13.30 4.91
N PRO A 113 -11.88 12.77 3.68
CA PRO A 113 -10.91 11.86 3.10
C PRO A 113 -9.54 12.52 2.85
N GLY A 114 -9.48 13.84 2.78
CA GLY A 114 -8.24 14.62 2.68
C GLY A 114 -7.46 14.79 3.98
N GLU A 115 -7.96 14.29 5.11
CA GLU A 115 -7.27 14.32 6.40
C GLU A 115 -6.57 12.98 6.65
N PHE A 116 -5.33 13.04 7.15
CA PHE A 116 -4.57 11.87 7.59
C PHE A 116 -4.88 11.60 9.06
N ASP A 117 -5.52 10.48 9.35
CA ASP A 117 -5.93 10.08 10.69
C ASP A 117 -5.65 8.60 10.94
N ILE A 118 -4.62 8.29 11.74
CA ILE A 118 -4.21 6.91 12.03
C ILE A 118 -5.20 6.15 12.92
N LYS A 119 -6.21 6.83 13.47
CA LYS A 119 -7.30 6.24 14.26
C LYS A 119 -8.56 5.97 13.45
N ARG A 120 -8.52 6.28 12.15
CA ARG A 120 -9.65 6.05 11.26
C ARG A 120 -10.01 4.56 11.18
N ASP A 121 -11.32 4.28 11.07
CA ASP A 121 -11.84 2.95 10.76
C ASP A 121 -11.50 2.56 9.31
N HIS A 122 -10.87 1.41 9.13
CA HIS A 122 -10.42 0.88 7.84
C HIS A 122 -11.13 -0.40 7.40
N ASP A 123 -12.23 -0.79 8.02
CA ASP A 123 -12.96 -2.03 7.71
C ASP A 123 -13.39 -2.14 6.24
N LYS A 124 -13.58 -0.99 5.58
CA LYS A 124 -13.96 -0.91 4.16
C LYS A 124 -12.78 -0.69 3.21
N SER A 125 -11.55 -0.74 3.70
CA SER A 125 -10.37 -0.50 2.86
C SER A 125 -10.19 -1.59 1.81
N ILE A 126 -9.93 -1.16 0.58
CA ILE A 126 -9.57 -2.03 -0.55
C ILE A 126 -8.10 -1.92 -0.96
N SER A 127 -7.27 -1.32 -0.13
CA SER A 127 -5.85 -1.08 -0.43
C SER A 127 -5.08 -2.37 -0.70
N PHE A 128 -5.47 -3.47 -0.07
CA PHE A 128 -4.91 -4.80 -0.31
C PHE A 128 -5.74 -5.66 -1.27
N GLY A 129 -6.71 -5.07 -1.96
CA GLY A 129 -7.66 -5.78 -2.83
C GLY A 129 -8.74 -6.53 -2.06
N GLN A 130 -9.47 -7.38 -2.77
CA GLN A 130 -10.53 -8.23 -2.22
C GLN A 130 -10.68 -9.52 -3.03
N GLY A 131 -11.32 -10.53 -2.44
CA GLY A 131 -11.65 -11.80 -3.08
C GLY A 131 -10.41 -12.68 -3.31
N PRO A 132 -10.41 -13.53 -4.36
CA PRO A 132 -9.34 -14.50 -4.63
C PRO A 132 -7.96 -13.87 -4.85
N HIS A 133 -7.91 -12.58 -5.20
CA HIS A 133 -6.68 -11.82 -5.42
C HIS A 133 -6.32 -10.91 -4.23
N TYR A 134 -6.87 -11.15 -3.04
CA TYR A 134 -6.44 -10.44 -1.84
C TYR A 134 -4.93 -10.60 -1.65
N CYS A 135 -4.26 -9.54 -1.25
CA CYS A 135 -2.81 -9.50 -1.15
C CYS A 135 -2.27 -10.61 -0.23
N ILE A 136 -1.49 -11.53 -0.79
CA ILE A 136 -0.88 -12.63 -0.02
C ILE A 136 0.17 -12.11 0.98
N GLY A 137 0.80 -10.96 0.68
CA GLY A 137 1.86 -10.36 1.49
C GLY A 137 1.38 -9.50 2.65
N VAL A 138 0.06 -9.36 2.88
CA VAL A 138 -0.48 -8.42 3.86
C VAL A 138 0.06 -8.62 5.27
N THR A 139 0.11 -9.84 5.75
CA THR A 139 0.63 -10.18 7.08
C THR A 139 2.12 -9.86 7.18
N LEU A 140 2.89 -10.24 6.15
CA LEU A 140 4.33 -9.99 6.11
C LEU A 140 4.65 -8.50 6.14
N VAL A 141 4.05 -7.71 5.26
CA VAL A 141 4.34 -6.27 5.18
C VAL A 141 3.91 -5.53 6.46
N ARG A 142 2.79 -5.93 7.08
CA ARG A 142 2.35 -5.36 8.36
C ARG A 142 3.36 -5.62 9.47
N SER A 143 3.83 -6.87 9.61
CA SER A 143 4.83 -7.22 10.61
C SER A 143 6.18 -6.54 10.36
N GLN A 144 6.63 -6.47 9.10
CA GLN A 144 7.86 -5.76 8.74
C GLN A 144 7.77 -4.28 9.08
N THR A 145 6.65 -3.64 8.77
CA THR A 145 6.43 -2.21 9.01
C THR A 145 6.42 -1.90 10.52
N GLU A 146 5.77 -2.75 11.32
CA GLU A 146 5.74 -2.61 12.77
C GLU A 146 7.14 -2.63 13.36
N VAL A 147 7.94 -3.64 13.01
CA VAL A 147 9.33 -3.75 13.48
C VAL A 147 10.17 -2.58 12.98
N MET A 148 10.02 -2.19 11.73
CA MET A 148 10.76 -1.07 11.13
C MET A 148 10.47 0.25 11.87
N LEU A 149 9.20 0.60 12.09
CA LEU A 149 8.84 1.84 12.79
C LEU A 149 9.36 1.87 14.23
N LYS A 150 9.20 0.75 14.95
CA LYS A 150 9.69 0.61 16.32
C LYS A 150 11.20 0.83 16.41
N GLU A 151 11.96 0.18 15.56
CA GLU A 151 13.43 0.32 15.55
C GLU A 151 13.87 1.71 15.06
N LEU A 152 13.17 2.27 14.07
CA LEU A 152 13.48 3.61 13.54
C LEU A 152 13.31 4.68 14.64
N PHE A 153 12.15 4.76 15.26
CA PHE A 153 11.88 5.79 16.25
C PHE A 153 12.62 5.58 17.58
N LYS A 154 12.99 4.33 17.91
CA LYS A 154 13.87 4.03 19.03
C LYS A 154 15.29 4.55 18.79
N ARG A 155 15.83 4.36 17.57
CA ARG A 155 17.20 4.79 17.23
C ARG A 155 17.29 6.29 16.95
N PHE A 156 16.25 6.85 16.39
CA PHE A 156 16.20 8.25 15.95
C PHE A 156 14.93 8.92 16.49
N PRO A 157 14.85 9.18 17.82
CA PRO A 157 13.64 9.71 18.44
C PRO A 157 13.26 11.12 17.95
N ASN A 158 14.26 11.88 17.47
CA ASN A 158 14.09 13.25 16.97
C ASN A 158 14.19 13.35 15.44
N ILE A 159 13.98 12.22 14.74
CA ILE A 159 14.01 12.21 13.26
C ILE A 159 13.02 13.22 12.69
N SER A 160 13.44 13.95 11.68
CA SER A 160 12.61 14.90 10.93
C SER A 160 12.88 14.80 9.44
N LEU A 161 11.97 15.32 8.61
CA LEU A 161 12.20 15.40 7.18
C LEU A 161 13.38 16.33 6.88
N GLY A 162 14.21 15.90 5.92
CA GLY A 162 15.23 16.74 5.32
C GLY A 162 14.65 17.65 4.23
N ASN A 163 15.52 18.22 3.43
CA ASN A 163 15.15 19.24 2.44
C ASN A 163 14.84 18.67 1.06
N GLU A 164 14.99 17.37 0.86
CA GLU A 164 14.87 16.79 -0.46
C GLU A 164 13.93 15.59 -0.47
N ILE A 165 12.91 15.67 -1.33
CA ILE A 165 12.03 14.55 -1.71
C ILE A 165 11.94 14.56 -3.23
N VAL A 166 12.42 13.49 -3.87
CA VAL A 166 12.39 13.32 -5.32
C VAL A 166 11.46 12.16 -5.68
N TYR A 167 10.56 12.40 -6.63
CA TYR A 167 9.64 11.38 -7.12
C TYR A 167 9.99 10.97 -8.55
N ASP A 168 10.01 9.66 -8.80
CA ASP A 168 10.02 9.13 -10.17
C ASP A 168 8.59 9.13 -10.74
N TYR A 169 8.36 10.06 -11.66
CA TYR A 169 7.09 10.14 -12.39
C TYR A 169 7.07 9.28 -13.66
N ASN A 170 8.20 8.72 -14.07
CA ASN A 170 8.30 7.89 -15.27
C ASN A 170 7.89 6.44 -15.01
N HIS A 171 7.85 6.02 -13.76
CA HIS A 171 7.34 4.70 -13.43
C HIS A 171 5.85 4.60 -13.82
N HIS A 172 5.53 3.65 -14.72
CA HIS A 172 4.20 3.59 -15.34
C HIS A 172 3.08 3.15 -14.38
N ASN A 173 3.38 2.34 -13.37
CA ASN A 173 2.37 1.78 -12.46
C ASN A 173 2.30 2.44 -11.08
N ALA A 174 3.33 3.16 -10.69
CA ALA A 174 3.42 3.74 -9.34
C ALA A 174 4.00 5.16 -9.36
N ARG A 175 3.64 5.94 -8.37
CA ARG A 175 4.36 7.15 -7.99
C ARG A 175 5.41 6.73 -6.97
N ARG A 176 6.64 6.56 -7.40
CA ARG A 176 7.74 6.13 -6.54
C ARG A 176 8.47 7.33 -5.94
N MET A 177 9.01 7.12 -4.76
CA MET A 177 9.89 8.09 -4.10
C MET A 177 11.32 7.59 -4.25
N ASP A 178 12.10 8.26 -5.12
CA ASP A 178 13.49 7.88 -5.38
C ASP A 178 14.42 8.33 -4.27
N VAL A 179 14.18 9.52 -3.74
CA VAL A 179 14.97 10.10 -2.65
C VAL A 179 14.04 10.70 -1.61
N MET A 180 14.31 10.44 -0.37
CA MET A 180 13.79 11.16 0.78
C MET A 180 14.92 11.35 1.79
N THR A 181 15.35 12.57 1.99
CA THR A 181 16.33 12.89 3.03
C THR A 181 15.66 13.06 4.38
N VAL A 182 16.34 12.63 5.42
CA VAL A 182 15.91 12.82 6.82
C VAL A 182 17.06 13.34 7.66
N ASN A 183 16.75 14.14 8.69
CA ASN A 183 17.69 14.56 9.71
C ASN A 183 17.53 13.63 10.89
N THR A 184 18.61 12.98 11.30
CA THR A 184 18.55 12.01 12.42
C THR A 184 18.65 12.69 13.79
N ASN A 185 19.17 13.92 13.84
CA ASN A 185 19.29 14.75 15.06
C ASN A 185 19.80 13.95 16.28
N LEU A 186 20.92 13.20 16.04
CA LEU A 186 21.62 12.41 17.06
C LEU A 186 22.29 13.30 18.09
#